data_93b8fb7b00daee1775878fc03818f437
#
_entry.id   93b8fb7b00daee1775878fc03818f437
#
_cell.length_a   1.000
_cell.length_b   1.000
_cell.length_c   1.000
_cell.angle_alpha   90.00
_cell.angle_beta   90.00
_cell.angle_gamma   90.00
#
_symmetry.space_group_name_H-M   'P 1'
#
loop_
_entity.id
_entity.type
_entity.pdbx_description
1 polymer ?
#
loop_
_entity_poly.entity_id
_entity_poly.type
_entity_poly.pdbx_seq_one_letter_code
_entity_poly.pdbx_strand_id
1 'polypeptide(L)'
;MAKTIKPEDLGAAISQELTIYHQNVVGRIETAGADAVKKLVKLTRSTAPEGARKQFRRNIASKILKKDKNGSTYVWYVKPPDHRLTHLLVHGHATRDGGRTKASPFLQNALETVLPEYEKAVKEAVK
;
A
#
# COMPACT_ATOMS: atom_id res chain seq x y z
N MET A 1 -35.42 -13.23 -4.54
CA MET A 1 -36.20 -14.37 -4.04
C MET A 1 -36.08 -14.49 -2.54
N ALA A 2 -37.19 -14.47 -1.84
CA ALA A 2 -37.15 -14.57 -0.40
C ALA A 2 -36.81 -16.01 0.04
N LYS A 3 -35.88 -16.16 0.95
CA LYS A 3 -35.47 -17.43 1.50
C LYS A 3 -36.20 -17.66 2.82
N THR A 4 -36.91 -18.79 2.92
CA THR A 4 -37.60 -19.16 4.15
C THR A 4 -36.63 -19.87 5.08
N ILE A 5 -36.52 -19.41 6.32
CA ILE A 5 -35.63 -19.96 7.33
C ILE A 5 -36.43 -20.28 8.59
N LYS A 6 -36.20 -21.48 9.14
CA LYS A 6 -36.84 -21.86 10.42
C LYS A 6 -36.20 -21.06 11.56
N PRO A 7 -36.98 -20.70 12.61
CA PRO A 7 -36.42 -19.95 13.73
C PRO A 7 -35.21 -20.59 14.40
N GLU A 8 -35.16 -21.91 14.49
CA GLU A 8 -34.04 -22.65 15.08
C GLU A 8 -32.76 -22.56 14.22
N ASP A 9 -32.89 -22.25 12.92
CA ASP A 9 -31.78 -22.14 11.98
C ASP A 9 -31.34 -20.71 11.73
N LEU A 10 -32.00 -19.73 12.32
CA LEU A 10 -31.76 -18.31 12.05
C LEU A 10 -30.34 -17.88 12.42
N GLY A 11 -29.83 -18.32 13.56
CA GLY A 11 -28.47 -17.98 14.00
C GLY A 11 -27.41 -18.50 13.04
N ALA A 12 -27.55 -19.75 12.57
CA ALA A 12 -26.62 -20.34 11.60
C ALA A 12 -26.67 -19.61 10.25
N ALA A 13 -27.90 -19.25 9.80
CA ALA A 13 -28.07 -18.54 8.54
C ALA A 13 -27.44 -17.14 8.60
N ILE A 14 -27.60 -16.41 9.69
CA ILE A 14 -27.00 -15.10 9.88
C ILE A 14 -25.46 -15.22 9.89
N SER A 15 -24.91 -16.19 10.63
CA SER A 15 -23.47 -16.43 10.67
C SER A 15 -22.88 -16.71 9.29
N GLN A 16 -23.60 -17.50 8.49
CA GLN A 16 -23.17 -17.85 7.14
C GLN A 16 -23.14 -16.60 6.24
N GLU A 17 -24.19 -15.78 6.28
CA GLU A 17 -24.24 -14.54 5.50
C GLU A 17 -23.16 -13.56 5.91
N LEU A 18 -22.89 -13.40 7.21
CA LEU A 18 -21.83 -12.55 7.70
C LEU A 18 -20.45 -13.04 7.26
N THR A 19 -20.24 -14.35 7.23
CA THR A 19 -18.98 -14.94 6.75
C THR A 19 -18.76 -14.63 5.27
N ILE A 20 -19.80 -14.80 4.44
CA ILE A 20 -19.73 -14.50 3.02
C ILE A 20 -19.44 -13.01 2.80
N TYR A 21 -20.13 -12.13 3.52
CA TYR A 21 -19.92 -10.69 3.45
C TYR A 21 -18.49 -10.33 3.82
N HIS A 22 -17.99 -10.88 4.93
CA HIS A 22 -16.62 -10.65 5.38
C HIS A 22 -15.58 -11.05 4.32
N GLN A 23 -15.74 -12.24 3.74
CA GLN A 23 -14.82 -12.72 2.71
C GLN A 23 -14.83 -11.82 1.47
N ASN A 24 -16.00 -11.36 1.06
CA ASN A 24 -16.13 -10.45 -0.09
C ASN A 24 -15.47 -9.09 0.19
N VAL A 25 -15.66 -8.54 1.37
CA VAL A 25 -15.06 -7.26 1.77
C VAL A 25 -13.55 -7.38 1.84
N VAL A 26 -13.03 -8.44 2.47
CA VAL A 26 -11.58 -8.67 2.56
C VAL A 26 -10.96 -8.79 1.17
N GLY A 27 -11.62 -9.52 0.27
CA GLY A 27 -11.13 -9.67 -1.12
C GLY A 27 -11.05 -8.33 -1.85
N ARG A 28 -12.06 -7.47 -1.70
CA ARG A 28 -12.05 -6.15 -2.33
C ARG A 28 -10.98 -5.24 -1.73
N ILE A 29 -10.80 -5.27 -0.42
CA ILE A 29 -9.78 -4.49 0.26
C ILE A 29 -8.39 -4.96 -0.15
N GLU A 30 -8.15 -6.27 -0.27
CA GLU A 30 -6.89 -6.81 -0.76
C GLU A 30 -6.57 -6.32 -2.18
N THR A 31 -7.56 -6.35 -3.07
CA THR A 31 -7.39 -5.85 -4.43
C THR A 31 -7.04 -4.37 -4.42
N ALA A 32 -7.76 -3.58 -3.61
CA ALA A 32 -7.49 -2.15 -3.47
C ALA A 32 -6.08 -1.89 -2.92
N GLY A 33 -5.65 -2.67 -1.93
CA GLY A 33 -4.31 -2.56 -1.35
C GLY A 33 -3.21 -2.89 -2.36
N ALA A 34 -3.38 -3.98 -3.11
CA ALA A 34 -2.42 -4.38 -4.14
C ALA A 34 -2.29 -3.30 -5.22
N ASP A 35 -3.42 -2.76 -5.67
CA ASP A 35 -3.43 -1.69 -6.67
C ASP A 35 -2.79 -0.41 -6.15
N ALA A 36 -3.06 -0.05 -4.90
CA ALA A 36 -2.48 1.13 -4.27
C ALA A 36 -0.96 1.02 -4.17
N VAL A 37 -0.45 -0.14 -3.76
CA VAL A 37 0.99 -0.38 -3.64
C VAL A 37 1.66 -0.36 -5.00
N LYS A 38 1.04 -0.93 -6.03
CA LYS A 38 1.55 -0.86 -7.40
C LYS A 38 1.65 0.58 -7.90
N LYS A 39 0.62 1.39 -7.65
CA LYS A 39 0.65 2.81 -7.99
C LYS A 39 1.73 3.55 -7.23
N LEU A 40 1.90 3.26 -5.95
CA LEU A 40 2.93 3.88 -5.13
C LEU A 40 4.32 3.58 -5.67
N VAL A 41 4.61 2.32 -6.00
CA VAL A 41 5.89 1.93 -6.61
C VAL A 41 6.10 2.65 -7.94
N LYS A 42 5.08 2.68 -8.80
CA LYS A 42 5.16 3.33 -10.11
C LYS A 42 5.43 4.83 -9.96
N LEU A 43 4.70 5.51 -9.09
CA LEU A 43 4.87 6.95 -8.87
C LEU A 43 6.23 7.26 -8.27
N THR A 44 6.68 6.49 -7.28
CA THR A 44 7.98 6.73 -6.67
C THR A 44 9.13 6.45 -7.63
N ARG A 45 9.00 5.45 -8.50
CA ARG A 45 10.00 5.20 -9.55
C ARG A 45 10.09 6.35 -10.54
N SER A 46 8.96 6.96 -10.89
CA SER A 46 8.93 8.05 -11.87
C SER A 46 9.35 9.39 -11.27
N THR A 47 9.18 9.60 -9.96
CA THR A 47 9.43 10.88 -9.30
C THR A 47 10.67 10.89 -8.42
N ALA A 48 11.26 9.72 -8.10
CA ALA A 48 12.46 9.66 -7.30
C ALA A 48 13.62 10.40 -7.99
N PRO A 49 14.47 11.09 -7.21
CA PRO A 49 15.57 11.84 -7.81
C PRO A 49 16.57 10.92 -8.50
N GLU A 50 17.12 11.38 -9.61
CA GLU A 50 18.23 10.73 -10.27
C GLU A 50 19.50 11.11 -9.51
N GLY A 51 19.82 10.35 -8.47
CA GLY A 51 21.03 10.58 -7.70
C GLY A 51 22.27 10.02 -8.38
N ALA A 52 23.36 9.93 -7.61
CA ALA A 52 24.61 9.36 -8.07
C ALA A 52 24.47 7.89 -8.51
N ARG A 53 23.40 7.23 -8.10
CA ARG A 53 23.15 5.82 -8.44
C ARG A 53 21.88 5.71 -9.28
N LYS A 54 22.06 5.47 -10.57
CA LYS A 54 20.95 5.29 -11.51
C LYS A 54 20.06 4.10 -11.17
N GLN A 55 20.56 3.16 -10.38
CA GLN A 55 19.83 1.95 -10.00
C GLN A 55 18.82 2.17 -8.89
N PHE A 56 18.87 3.32 -8.20
CA PHE A 56 17.94 3.59 -7.09
C PHE A 56 16.48 3.40 -7.49
N ARG A 57 16.08 4.00 -8.60
CA ARG A 57 14.69 3.88 -9.08
C ARG A 57 14.33 2.43 -9.39
N ARG A 58 15.25 1.66 -9.95
CA ARG A 58 15.01 0.25 -10.28
C ARG A 58 14.88 -0.62 -9.05
N ASN A 59 15.49 -0.20 -7.94
CA ASN A 59 15.46 -0.96 -6.69
C ASN A 59 14.25 -0.66 -5.82
N ILE A 60 13.43 0.32 -6.21
CA ILE A 60 12.15 0.57 -5.53
C ILE A 60 11.22 -0.60 -5.83
N ALA A 61 10.66 -1.20 -4.79
CA ALA A 61 9.82 -2.38 -4.93
C ALA A 61 8.80 -2.46 -3.79
N SER A 62 7.94 -3.44 -3.86
CA SER A 62 7.01 -3.75 -2.79
C SER A 62 6.98 -5.25 -2.55
N LYS A 63 6.57 -5.64 -1.36
CA LYS A 63 6.38 -7.05 -1.02
C LYS A 63 5.24 -7.20 -0.03
N ILE A 64 4.72 -8.41 0.08
CA ILE A 64 3.75 -8.76 1.11
C ILE A 64 4.54 -9.13 2.36
N LEU A 65 4.38 -8.35 3.43
CA LEU A 65 5.03 -8.62 4.70
C LEU A 65 4.32 -9.70 5.48
N LYS A 66 2.99 -9.64 5.49
CA LYS A 66 2.16 -10.59 6.21
C LYS A 66 0.86 -10.79 5.42
N LYS A 67 0.44 -12.06 5.30
CA LYS A 67 -0.82 -12.41 4.67
C LYS A 67 -1.56 -13.39 5.57
N ASP A 68 -2.80 -13.05 5.92
CA ASP A 68 -3.67 -13.92 6.68
C ASP A 68 -5.10 -13.82 6.14
N LYS A 69 -6.04 -14.51 6.80
CA LYS A 69 -7.44 -14.54 6.35
C LYS A 69 -8.16 -13.20 6.49
N ASN A 70 -7.58 -12.24 7.21
CA ASN A 70 -8.15 -10.91 7.43
C ASN A 70 -7.54 -9.85 6.50
N GLY A 71 -6.61 -10.24 5.64
CA GLY A 71 -5.99 -9.34 4.69
C GLY A 71 -4.48 -9.47 4.61
N SER A 72 -3.87 -8.55 3.89
CA SER A 72 -2.44 -8.54 3.66
C SER A 72 -1.83 -7.20 4.07
N THR A 73 -0.60 -7.25 4.57
CA THR A 73 0.20 -6.06 4.85
C THR A 73 1.26 -5.93 3.76
N TYR A 74 1.28 -4.80 3.08
CA TYR A 74 2.23 -4.51 2.01
C TYR A 74 3.31 -3.56 2.51
N VAL A 75 4.52 -3.72 2.00
CA VAL A 75 5.65 -2.84 2.33
C VAL A 75 6.27 -2.31 1.06
N TRP A 76 6.40 -0.99 0.98
CA TRP A 76 7.23 -0.30 0.00
C TRP A 76 8.66 -0.29 0.54
N TYR A 77 9.64 -0.64 -0.29
CA TYR A 77 11.03 -0.67 0.15
C TYR A 77 11.96 -0.47 -1.03
N VAL A 78 13.23 -0.23 -0.72
CA VAL A 78 14.27 -0.13 -1.72
C VAL A 78 15.23 -1.29 -1.51
N LYS A 79 15.53 -2.01 -2.59
CA LYS A 79 16.42 -3.17 -2.53
C LYS A 79 17.85 -2.74 -2.22
N PRO A 80 18.62 -3.54 -1.45
CA PRO A 80 20.04 -3.27 -1.26
C PRO A 80 20.79 -3.24 -2.60
N PRO A 81 21.87 -2.45 -2.76
CA PRO A 81 22.49 -1.63 -1.72
C PRO A 81 21.87 -0.25 -1.54
N ASP A 82 20.92 0.14 -2.37
CA ASP A 82 20.40 1.51 -2.43
C ASP A 82 19.38 1.84 -1.32
N HIS A 83 18.97 0.86 -0.53
CA HIS A 83 18.04 1.07 0.58
C HIS A 83 18.53 2.12 1.58
N ARG A 84 19.85 2.28 1.72
CA ARG A 84 20.45 3.26 2.65
C ARG A 84 20.27 4.70 2.20
N LEU A 85 20.00 4.92 0.91
CA LEU A 85 19.90 6.26 0.35
C LEU A 85 18.52 6.90 0.55
N THR A 86 17.50 6.09 0.86
CA THR A 86 16.12 6.57 0.90
C THR A 86 15.93 7.76 1.84
N HIS A 87 16.36 7.64 3.10
CA HIS A 87 16.18 8.73 4.06
C HIS A 87 17.05 9.96 3.72
N LEU A 88 18.20 9.74 3.12
CA LEU A 88 19.08 10.83 2.70
C LEU A 88 18.45 11.64 1.57
N LEU A 89 17.80 10.96 0.62
CA LEU A 89 17.13 11.62 -0.50
C LEU A 89 15.86 12.33 -0.04
N VAL A 90 15.08 11.71 0.83
CA VAL A 90 13.81 12.28 1.31
C VAL A 90 14.05 13.52 2.17
N HIS A 91 15.03 13.48 3.05
CA HIS A 91 15.26 14.56 4.05
C HIS A 91 16.45 15.44 3.73
N GLY A 92 17.25 15.09 2.73
CA GLY A 92 18.53 15.75 2.47
C GLY A 92 19.57 15.33 3.50
N HIS A 93 20.82 15.69 3.27
CA HIS A 93 21.93 15.38 4.17
C HIS A 93 23.03 16.42 4.08
N ALA A 94 23.89 16.48 5.11
CA ALA A 94 25.02 17.37 5.12
C ALA A 94 26.08 16.90 4.11
N THR A 95 26.70 17.84 3.42
CA THR A 95 27.80 17.57 2.51
C THR A 95 29.14 17.86 3.18
N ARG A 96 30.24 17.37 2.58
CA ARG A 96 31.60 17.63 3.08
C ARG A 96 31.97 19.12 3.05
N ASP A 97 31.32 19.88 2.17
CA ASP A 97 31.60 21.32 1.99
C ASP A 97 30.93 22.21 3.01
N GLY A 98 30.25 21.62 4.00
CA GLY A 98 29.49 22.37 4.99
C GLY A 98 28.09 22.77 4.55
N GLY A 99 27.72 22.43 3.31
CA GLY A 99 26.38 22.63 2.79
C GLY A 99 25.45 21.47 3.09
N ARG A 100 24.29 21.49 2.46
CA ARG A 100 23.30 20.46 2.62
C ARG A 100 22.61 20.16 1.29
N THR A 101 22.37 18.88 0.99
CA THR A 101 21.64 18.51 -0.22
C THR A 101 20.16 18.89 -0.08
N LYS A 102 19.51 19.17 -1.20
CA LYS A 102 18.09 19.46 -1.22
C LYS A 102 17.29 18.20 -0.90
N ALA A 103 16.33 18.32 0.02
CA ALA A 103 15.40 17.23 0.30
C ALA A 103 14.49 17.00 -0.91
N SER A 104 14.15 15.75 -1.16
CA SER A 104 13.21 15.39 -2.21
C SER A 104 12.08 14.55 -1.61
N PRO A 105 10.92 15.16 -1.34
CA PRO A 105 9.79 14.44 -0.70
C PRO A 105 8.99 13.59 -1.69
N PHE A 106 9.68 12.86 -2.57
CA PHE A 106 9.02 12.07 -3.61
C PHE A 106 8.09 11.00 -3.04
N LEU A 107 8.48 10.36 -1.94
CA LEU A 107 7.66 9.33 -1.30
C LEU A 107 6.43 9.96 -0.66
N GLN A 108 6.60 11.05 0.07
CA GLN A 108 5.49 11.75 0.70
C GLN A 108 4.49 12.26 -0.34
N ASN A 109 4.99 12.83 -1.43
CA ASN A 109 4.13 13.32 -2.52
C ASN A 109 3.35 12.18 -3.18
N ALA A 110 3.99 11.03 -3.38
CA ALA A 110 3.33 9.85 -3.93
C ALA A 110 2.27 9.32 -2.98
N LEU A 111 2.55 9.28 -1.68
CA LEU A 111 1.57 8.87 -0.68
C LEU A 111 0.36 9.80 -0.65
N GLU A 112 0.57 11.11 -0.75
CA GLU A 112 -0.52 12.08 -0.79
C GLU A 112 -1.44 11.88 -1.99
N THR A 113 -0.93 11.32 -3.08
CA THR A 113 -1.72 10.99 -4.26
C THR A 113 -2.44 9.65 -4.10
N VAL A 114 -1.74 8.64 -3.60
CA VAL A 114 -2.24 7.26 -3.55
C VAL A 114 -3.20 7.01 -2.37
N LEU A 115 -2.92 7.57 -1.21
CA LEU A 115 -3.72 7.30 -0.01
C LEU A 115 -5.19 7.72 -0.12
N PRO A 116 -5.54 8.90 -0.67
CA PRO A 116 -6.94 9.24 -0.85
C PRO A 116 -7.67 8.29 -1.80
N GLU A 117 -7.03 7.84 -2.86
CA GLU A 117 -7.61 6.87 -3.79
C GLU A 117 -7.84 5.52 -3.10
N TYR A 118 -6.87 5.07 -2.31
CA TYR A 118 -6.98 3.83 -1.53
C TYR A 118 -8.11 3.92 -0.51
N GLU A 119 -8.19 5.03 0.21
CA GLU A 119 -9.23 5.27 1.20
C GLU A 119 -10.62 5.22 0.56
N LYS A 120 -10.77 5.84 -0.61
CA LYS A 120 -12.02 5.79 -1.38
C LYS A 120 -12.37 4.37 -1.78
N ALA A 121 -11.38 3.60 -2.26
CA ALA A 121 -11.60 2.21 -2.65
C ALA A 121 -12.01 1.34 -1.46
N VAL A 122 -11.44 1.58 -0.26
CA VAL A 122 -11.83 0.86 0.95
C VAL A 122 -13.27 1.19 1.33
N LYS A 123 -13.67 2.45 1.25
CA LYS A 123 -15.05 2.86 1.53
C LYS A 123 -16.04 2.21 0.56
N GLU A 124 -15.69 2.11 -0.71
CA GLU A 124 -16.51 1.42 -1.70
C GLU A 124 -16.62 -0.08 -1.42
N ALA A 125 -15.54 -0.68 -0.90
CA ALA A 125 -15.50 -2.12 -0.63
C ALA A 125 -16.47 -2.56 0.46
N VAL A 126 -16.80 -1.66 1.40
CA VAL A 126 -17.68 -1.98 2.54
C VAL A 126 -19.14 -1.59 2.31
N LYS A 127 -19.47 -1.06 1.15
CA LYS A 127 -20.87 -0.74 0.80
C LYS A 127 -21.68 -1.97 0.43
#